data_2087bcba0e5a09daf97100e535137444
#
_entry.id   2087bcba0e5a09daf97100e535137444
#
_cell.length_a   1.000
_cell.length_b   1.000
_cell.length_c   1.000
_cell.angle_alpha   90.00
_cell.angle_beta   90.00
_cell.angle_gamma   90.00
#
_symmetry.space_group_name_H-M   'P 1'
#
loop_
_entity.id
_entity.type
_entity.pdbx_description
1 polymer ?
#
loop_
_entity_poly.entity_id
_entity_poly.type
_entity_poly.pdbx_seq_one_letter_code
_entity_poly.pdbx_strand_id
1 'polypeptide(L)'
;KVYDHAKNRYIFGFRMLTLGWSDGNTFMPVNSVLLSSENDKTVINISEGIDKRTNAYKRRNLSRSKANDAMITLIKAAKAACIKASYVLFDSWFASPDSICKVRNLGYDVIAMVKKTSKVFYEYNGEMMTVCGIYKKNKKRRGRSKYLLSVNVNVVKNDDVIPAKIVFVRNRNKRSDYLC
;
A
#
# COMPACT_ATOMS: atom_id res chain seq x y z
N LYS A 1 11.68 9.02 -16.73
CA LYS A 1 10.52 9.93 -16.60
C LYS A 1 9.55 9.38 -15.55
N VAL A 2 9.04 10.24 -14.67
CA VAL A 2 8.03 9.93 -13.65
C VAL A 2 6.84 10.85 -13.84
N TYR A 3 5.63 10.36 -13.50
CA TYR A 3 4.43 11.19 -13.54
C TYR A 3 4.33 12.01 -12.26
N ASP A 4 4.28 13.34 -12.40
CA ASP A 4 4.07 14.28 -11.29
C ASP A 4 2.58 14.59 -11.19
N HIS A 5 1.94 14.08 -10.13
CA HIS A 5 0.51 14.28 -9.90
C HIS A 5 0.14 15.73 -9.57
N ALA A 6 1.07 16.52 -9.03
CA ALA A 6 0.81 17.93 -8.73
C ALA A 6 0.80 18.78 -10.01
N LYS A 7 1.67 18.45 -10.95
CA LYS A 7 1.81 19.15 -12.25
C LYS A 7 1.02 18.48 -13.37
N ASN A 8 0.40 17.32 -13.13
CA ASN A 8 -0.33 16.52 -14.12
C ASN A 8 0.46 16.27 -15.43
N ARG A 9 1.77 16.02 -15.32
CA ARG A 9 2.66 15.78 -16.47
C ARG A 9 3.83 14.88 -16.13
N TYR A 10 4.45 14.30 -17.16
CA TYR A 10 5.70 13.56 -17.00
C TYR A 10 6.88 14.53 -16.91
N ILE A 11 7.70 14.33 -15.89
CA ILE A 11 8.94 15.07 -15.65
C ILE A 11 10.12 14.10 -15.52
N PHE A 12 11.34 14.62 -15.66
CA PHE A 12 12.54 13.88 -15.24
C PHE A 12 12.62 13.92 -13.72
N GLY A 13 12.86 12.77 -13.10
CA GLY A 13 12.95 12.63 -11.66
C GLY A 13 12.93 11.18 -11.23
N PHE A 14 12.89 10.99 -9.92
CA PHE A 14 12.87 9.68 -9.27
C PHE A 14 11.62 9.56 -8.41
N ARG A 15 11.12 8.33 -8.29
CA ARG A 15 10.13 7.97 -7.27
C ARG A 15 10.88 7.25 -6.16
N MET A 16 10.90 7.82 -4.98
CA MET A 16 11.50 7.19 -3.81
C MET A 16 10.40 6.54 -2.98
N LEU A 17 10.56 5.25 -2.70
CA LEU A 17 9.78 4.53 -1.71
C LEU A 17 10.64 4.36 -0.47
N THR A 18 10.18 4.87 0.66
CA THR A 18 10.88 4.79 1.94
C THR A 18 10.04 3.99 2.93
N LEU A 19 10.66 3.00 3.56
CA LEU A 19 10.13 2.36 4.75
C LEU A 19 10.65 3.12 5.96
N GLY A 20 9.76 3.60 6.81
CA GLY A 20 10.08 4.22 8.09
C GLY A 20 9.53 3.42 9.25
N TRP A 21 10.12 3.61 10.41
CA TRP A 21 9.65 3.11 11.69
C TRP A 21 9.15 4.28 12.54
N SER A 22 8.10 4.06 13.32
CA SER A 22 7.58 5.07 14.25
C SER A 22 7.01 4.41 15.50
N ASP A 23 7.24 5.03 16.63
CA ASP A 23 6.60 4.72 17.92
C ASP A 23 5.34 5.58 18.19
N GLY A 24 4.94 6.39 17.21
CA GLY A 24 3.84 7.35 17.33
C GLY A 24 4.29 8.79 17.62
N ASN A 25 5.49 8.99 18.16
CA ASN A 25 6.07 10.31 18.45
C ASN A 25 7.28 10.61 17.55
N THR A 26 8.08 9.60 17.27
CA THR A 26 9.30 9.69 16.47
C THR A 26 9.10 8.97 15.13
N PHE A 27 9.70 9.48 14.07
CA PHE A 27 9.80 8.82 12.79
C PHE A 27 11.26 8.63 12.39
N MET A 28 11.64 7.41 12.06
CA MET A 28 12.99 7.06 11.62
C MET A 28 12.93 6.35 10.25
N PRO A 29 13.61 6.87 9.22
CA PRO A 29 13.74 6.14 7.96
C PRO A 29 14.62 4.90 8.17
N VAL A 30 14.12 3.74 7.76
CA VAL A 30 14.79 2.44 7.92
C VAL A 30 15.51 2.04 6.64
N ASN A 31 14.79 2.12 5.52
CA ASN A 31 15.32 1.72 4.22
C ASN A 31 14.56 2.42 3.10
N SER A 32 15.19 2.56 1.93
CA SER A 32 14.56 3.20 0.79
C SER A 32 14.99 2.57 -0.53
N VAL A 33 14.17 2.76 -1.56
CA VAL A 33 14.49 2.39 -2.94
C VAL A 33 14.08 3.51 -3.87
N LEU A 34 14.94 3.86 -4.82
CA LEU A 34 14.63 4.75 -5.93
C LEU A 34 14.03 3.90 -7.05
N LEU A 35 12.71 4.02 -7.24
CA LEU A 35 11.98 3.26 -8.25
C LEU A 35 12.25 3.84 -9.63
N SER A 36 12.56 2.96 -10.57
CA SER A 36 12.82 3.23 -11.97
C SER A 36 11.79 2.49 -12.84
N SER A 37 11.94 2.60 -14.16
CA SER A 37 11.11 1.86 -15.11
C SER A 37 11.68 0.47 -15.39
N GLU A 38 10.81 -0.51 -15.62
CA GLU A 38 11.20 -1.81 -16.18
C GLU A 38 11.64 -1.67 -17.66
N ASN A 39 11.17 -0.64 -18.37
CA ASN A 39 11.46 -0.41 -19.78
C ASN A 39 12.78 0.35 -19.95
N ASP A 40 13.77 -0.30 -20.55
CA ASP A 40 15.11 0.24 -20.80
C ASP A 40 15.08 1.56 -21.60
N LYS A 41 14.13 1.73 -22.52
CA LYS A 41 13.99 2.98 -23.31
C LYS A 41 13.67 4.22 -22.47
N THR A 42 13.21 4.02 -21.24
CA THR A 42 12.86 5.12 -20.31
C THR A 42 13.86 5.30 -19.19
N VAL A 43 14.88 4.46 -19.11
CA VAL A 43 15.99 4.54 -18.15
C VAL A 43 17.16 5.28 -18.81
N ILE A 44 17.78 6.18 -18.06
CA ILE A 44 18.96 6.93 -18.49
C ILE A 44 20.20 6.22 -17.96
N ASN A 45 21.21 6.04 -18.81
CA ASN A 45 22.51 5.47 -18.46
C ASN A 45 22.41 4.10 -17.77
N ILE A 46 21.98 3.10 -18.54
CA ILE A 46 21.99 1.71 -18.07
C ILE A 46 23.46 1.28 -17.96
N SER A 47 23.87 0.91 -16.74
CA SER A 47 25.20 0.34 -16.52
C SER A 47 25.21 -1.14 -16.88
N GLU A 48 26.09 -1.53 -17.78
CA GLU A 48 26.35 -2.91 -18.17
C GLU A 48 27.49 -3.50 -17.34
N GLY A 49 27.57 -4.84 -17.30
CA GLY A 49 28.72 -5.55 -16.71
C GLY A 49 28.84 -5.50 -15.18
N ILE A 50 27.78 -5.12 -14.45
CA ILE A 50 27.83 -5.04 -12.97
C ILE A 50 27.82 -6.45 -12.38
N ASP A 51 28.78 -6.73 -11.49
CA ASP A 51 28.83 -8.00 -10.76
C ASP A 51 27.53 -8.23 -9.95
N LYS A 52 26.83 -9.33 -10.28
CA LYS A 52 25.53 -9.70 -9.69
C LYS A 52 25.58 -9.96 -8.19
N ARG A 53 26.75 -10.23 -7.62
CA ARG A 53 26.95 -10.45 -6.18
C ARG A 53 26.92 -9.16 -5.38
N THR A 54 27.16 -8.03 -6.00
CA THR A 54 27.28 -6.72 -5.34
C THR A 54 25.94 -6.17 -4.87
N ASN A 55 25.98 -5.36 -3.81
CA ASN A 55 24.80 -4.61 -3.35
C ASN A 55 24.32 -3.60 -4.40
N ALA A 56 25.24 -3.06 -5.21
CA ALA A 56 24.90 -2.16 -6.30
C ALA A 56 23.97 -2.85 -7.32
N TYR A 57 24.28 -4.07 -7.75
CA TYR A 57 23.41 -4.85 -8.63
C TYR A 57 22.05 -5.14 -7.99
N LYS A 58 22.05 -5.63 -6.74
CA LYS A 58 20.81 -5.95 -6.01
C LYS A 58 19.87 -4.73 -5.89
N ARG A 59 20.43 -3.56 -5.57
CA ARG A 59 19.65 -2.30 -5.48
C ARG A 59 19.12 -1.83 -6.83
N ARG A 60 19.89 -1.94 -7.91
CA ARG A 60 19.42 -1.64 -9.27
C ARG A 60 18.30 -2.57 -9.70
N ASN A 61 18.44 -3.85 -9.43
CA ASN A 61 17.40 -4.83 -9.75
C ASN A 61 16.11 -4.54 -8.97
N LEU A 62 16.21 -4.26 -7.66
CA LEU A 62 15.07 -3.87 -6.85
C LEU A 62 14.41 -2.58 -7.36
N SER A 63 15.19 -1.61 -7.85
CA SER A 63 14.66 -0.36 -8.39
C SER A 63 13.75 -0.55 -9.60
N ARG A 64 13.92 -1.62 -10.34
CA ARG A 64 13.16 -1.97 -11.55
C ARG A 64 11.92 -2.83 -11.24
N SER A 65 11.74 -3.27 -10.00
CA SER A 65 10.57 -4.03 -9.58
C SER A 65 9.33 -3.14 -9.42
N LYS A 66 8.15 -3.77 -9.40
CA LYS A 66 6.91 -3.07 -9.10
C LYS A 66 6.95 -2.52 -7.67
N ALA A 67 6.35 -1.35 -7.45
CA ALA A 67 6.37 -0.67 -6.15
C ALA A 67 5.85 -1.55 -5.00
N ASN A 68 4.82 -2.37 -5.25
CA ASN A 68 4.27 -3.29 -4.25
C ASN A 68 5.27 -4.40 -3.88
N ASP A 69 6.01 -4.94 -4.85
CA ASP A 69 7.02 -5.98 -4.59
C ASP A 69 8.26 -5.37 -3.91
N ALA A 70 8.64 -4.15 -4.28
CA ALA A 70 9.67 -3.39 -3.59
C ALA A 70 9.28 -3.14 -2.13
N MET A 71 8.04 -2.72 -1.84
CA MET A 71 7.52 -2.55 -0.48
C MET A 71 7.69 -3.83 0.35
N ILE A 72 7.25 -4.97 -0.17
CA ILE A 72 7.39 -6.25 0.54
C ILE A 72 8.87 -6.60 0.80
N THR A 73 9.75 -6.31 -0.17
CA THR A 73 11.19 -6.53 -0.01
C THR A 73 11.79 -5.65 1.10
N LEU A 74 11.39 -4.38 1.18
CA LEU A 74 11.83 -3.49 2.25
C LEU A 74 11.35 -3.97 3.63
N ILE A 75 10.08 -4.42 3.74
CA ILE A 75 9.53 -4.96 4.99
C ILE A 75 10.27 -6.24 5.41
N LYS A 76 10.55 -7.15 4.47
CA LYS A 76 11.36 -8.36 4.75
C LYS A 76 12.75 -8.02 5.27
N ALA A 77 13.40 -7.01 4.67
CA ALA A 77 14.71 -6.57 5.11
C ALA A 77 14.68 -5.96 6.53
N ALA A 78 13.66 -5.17 6.85
CA ALA A 78 13.46 -4.64 8.21
C ALA A 78 13.22 -5.76 9.23
N LYS A 79 12.41 -6.76 8.89
CA LYS A 79 12.19 -7.95 9.72
C LYS A 79 13.50 -8.73 9.96
N ALA A 80 14.28 -8.94 8.92
CA ALA A 80 15.59 -9.60 9.03
C ALA A 80 16.60 -8.81 9.87
N ALA A 81 16.49 -7.48 9.88
CA ALA A 81 17.26 -6.60 10.76
C ALA A 81 16.69 -6.49 12.19
N CYS A 82 15.72 -7.34 12.55
CA CYS A 82 15.08 -7.40 13.87
C CYS A 82 14.40 -6.08 14.31
N ILE A 83 13.96 -5.24 13.37
CA ILE A 83 13.20 -4.03 13.68
C ILE A 83 11.81 -4.44 14.11
N LYS A 84 11.49 -4.22 15.39
CA LYS A 84 10.21 -4.61 16.00
C LYS A 84 9.11 -3.63 15.61
N ALA A 85 8.01 -4.15 15.10
CA ALA A 85 6.76 -3.42 14.86
C ALA A 85 5.58 -4.37 14.96
N SER A 86 4.42 -3.87 15.35
CA SER A 86 3.16 -4.64 15.38
C SER A 86 2.37 -4.43 14.09
N TYR A 87 2.45 -3.24 13.52
CA TYR A 87 1.63 -2.79 12.39
C TYR A 87 2.49 -2.31 11.23
N VAL A 88 2.00 -2.53 10.02
CA VAL A 88 2.47 -1.85 8.81
C VAL A 88 1.38 -0.92 8.32
N LEU A 89 1.73 0.35 8.15
CA LEU A 89 0.83 1.40 7.68
C LEU A 89 1.18 1.79 6.26
N PHE A 90 0.20 1.85 5.36
CA PHE A 90 0.39 2.37 4.01
C PHE A 90 -0.90 3.00 3.45
N ASP A 91 -0.73 3.79 2.41
CA ASP A 91 -1.84 4.46 1.75
C ASP A 91 -2.61 3.53 0.80
N SER A 92 -3.63 4.08 0.18
CA SER A 92 -4.49 3.34 -0.74
C SER A 92 -3.79 2.81 -2.00
N TRP A 93 -2.59 3.32 -2.32
CA TRP A 93 -1.82 2.84 -3.47
C TRP A 93 -1.33 1.40 -3.27
N PHE A 94 -0.97 1.05 -2.03
CA PHE A 94 -0.47 -0.26 -1.66
C PHE A 94 -1.54 -1.19 -1.07
N ALA A 95 -2.75 -0.69 -0.82
CA ALA A 95 -3.84 -1.41 -0.16
C ALA A 95 -4.58 -2.40 -1.09
N SER A 96 -3.83 -3.27 -1.77
CA SER A 96 -4.41 -4.39 -2.51
C SER A 96 -4.57 -5.61 -1.61
N PRO A 97 -5.56 -6.50 -1.84
CA PRO A 97 -5.68 -7.78 -1.13
C PRO A 97 -4.37 -8.57 -1.12
N ASP A 98 -3.67 -8.66 -2.26
CA ASP A 98 -2.37 -9.33 -2.38
C ASP A 98 -1.30 -8.73 -1.44
N SER A 99 -1.20 -7.40 -1.39
CA SER A 99 -0.26 -6.72 -0.48
C SER A 99 -0.60 -6.98 0.99
N ILE A 100 -1.89 -6.92 1.34
CA ILE A 100 -2.36 -7.17 2.71
C ILE A 100 -2.02 -8.62 3.12
N CYS A 101 -2.33 -9.61 2.29
CA CYS A 101 -2.00 -11.01 2.56
C CYS A 101 -0.50 -11.21 2.73
N LYS A 102 0.33 -10.67 1.82
CA LYS A 102 1.79 -10.77 1.91
C LYS A 102 2.35 -10.17 3.21
N VAL A 103 1.83 -9.03 3.67
CA VAL A 103 2.25 -8.41 4.93
C VAL A 103 1.79 -9.21 6.13
N ARG A 104 0.56 -9.71 6.13
CA ARG A 104 0.03 -10.61 7.18
C ARG A 104 0.87 -11.89 7.30
N ASN A 105 1.23 -12.48 6.18
CA ASN A 105 2.08 -13.68 6.15
C ASN A 105 3.51 -13.41 6.67
N LEU A 106 3.95 -12.16 6.72
CA LEU A 106 5.17 -11.75 7.42
C LEU A 106 4.98 -11.58 8.94
N GLY A 107 3.75 -11.71 9.45
CA GLY A 107 3.44 -11.61 10.88
C GLY A 107 3.12 -10.20 11.38
N TYR A 108 2.83 -9.26 10.48
CA TYR A 108 2.43 -7.90 10.84
C TYR A 108 0.93 -7.69 10.65
N ASP A 109 0.30 -6.90 11.50
CA ASP A 109 -1.02 -6.36 11.26
C ASP A 109 -0.95 -5.20 10.26
N VAL A 110 -2.05 -4.96 9.53
CA VAL A 110 -2.10 -3.94 8.48
C VAL A 110 -3.12 -2.87 8.85
N ILE A 111 -2.71 -1.61 8.73
CA ILE A 111 -3.60 -0.45 8.75
C ILE A 111 -3.42 0.29 7.42
N ALA A 112 -4.45 0.35 6.60
CA ALA A 112 -4.36 0.94 5.27
C ALA A 112 -5.63 1.70 4.90
N MET A 113 -5.47 2.75 4.10
CA MET A 113 -6.60 3.41 3.48
C MET A 113 -7.09 2.58 2.30
N VAL A 114 -8.37 2.24 2.26
CA VAL A 114 -8.95 1.41 1.20
C VAL A 114 -9.30 2.27 -0.01
N LYS A 115 -8.91 1.81 -1.20
CA LYS A 115 -9.24 2.49 -2.46
C LYS A 115 -10.67 2.18 -2.90
N LYS A 116 -11.47 3.22 -3.13
CA LYS A 116 -12.82 3.09 -3.70
C LYS A 116 -12.72 2.80 -5.21
N THR A 117 -12.74 1.53 -5.57
CA THR A 117 -12.63 1.06 -6.95
C THR A 117 -13.62 -0.08 -7.20
N SER A 118 -14.04 -0.26 -8.46
CA SER A 118 -14.84 -1.40 -8.89
C SER A 118 -14.04 -2.68 -9.09
N LYS A 119 -12.70 -2.64 -8.95
CA LYS A 119 -11.82 -3.78 -9.25
C LYS A 119 -11.38 -4.56 -8.00
N VAL A 120 -11.66 -4.06 -6.79
CA VAL A 120 -11.28 -4.70 -5.53
C VAL A 120 -12.53 -5.10 -4.77
N PHE A 121 -12.57 -6.36 -4.39
CA PHE A 121 -13.69 -6.97 -3.69
C PHE A 121 -13.23 -7.50 -2.33
N TYR A 122 -14.15 -7.46 -1.38
CA TYR A 122 -14.04 -8.03 -0.04
C TYR A 122 -15.22 -8.96 0.18
N GLU A 123 -15.01 -10.05 0.89
CA GLU A 123 -16.11 -10.91 1.30
C GLU A 123 -16.86 -10.26 2.47
N TYR A 124 -18.14 -10.03 2.29
CA TYR A 124 -19.03 -9.47 3.29
C TYR A 124 -20.32 -10.29 3.36
N ASN A 125 -20.59 -10.93 4.49
CA ASN A 125 -21.73 -11.83 4.69
C ASN A 125 -21.84 -12.94 3.62
N GLY A 126 -20.71 -13.52 3.22
CA GLY A 126 -20.65 -14.59 2.21
C GLY A 126 -20.71 -14.11 0.76
N GLU A 127 -20.79 -12.79 0.50
CA GLU A 127 -20.83 -12.21 -0.84
C GLU A 127 -19.58 -11.38 -1.14
N MET A 128 -19.04 -11.48 -2.35
CA MET A 128 -17.93 -10.63 -2.80
C MET A 128 -18.45 -9.27 -3.21
N MET A 129 -18.11 -8.23 -2.45
CA MET A 129 -18.61 -6.87 -2.65
C MET A 129 -17.48 -5.85 -2.70
N THR A 130 -17.68 -4.80 -3.51
CA THR A 130 -16.78 -3.62 -3.46
C THR A 130 -17.04 -2.83 -2.19
N VAL A 131 -16.03 -2.04 -1.75
CA VAL A 131 -16.17 -1.17 -0.57
C VAL A 131 -17.34 -0.19 -0.70
N CYS A 132 -17.62 0.28 -1.92
CA CYS A 132 -18.76 1.15 -2.19
C CYS A 132 -20.12 0.41 -2.04
N GLY A 133 -20.18 -0.85 -2.46
CA GLY A 133 -21.34 -1.73 -2.26
C GLY A 133 -21.62 -1.97 -0.78
N ILE A 134 -20.58 -2.34 -0.03
CA ILE A 134 -20.65 -2.54 1.41
C ILE A 134 -21.16 -1.29 2.13
N TYR A 135 -20.61 -0.11 1.79
CA TYR A 135 -21.08 1.16 2.35
C TYR A 135 -22.55 1.41 2.07
N LYS A 136 -23.00 1.25 0.81
CA LYS A 136 -24.41 1.46 0.42
C LYS A 136 -25.35 0.53 1.19
N LYS A 137 -25.00 -0.74 1.35
CA LYS A 137 -25.80 -1.76 2.07
C LYS A 137 -25.95 -1.44 3.56
N ASN A 138 -24.94 -0.78 4.16
CA ASN A 138 -24.87 -0.51 5.62
C ASN A 138 -25.10 0.96 5.98
N LYS A 139 -25.32 1.83 5.02
CA LYS A 139 -25.47 3.26 5.23
C LYS A 139 -26.67 3.56 6.13
N LYS A 140 -26.39 4.15 7.31
CA LYS A 140 -27.41 4.65 8.25
C LYS A 140 -27.86 6.06 7.87
N ARG A 141 -28.99 6.52 8.43
CA ARG A 141 -29.45 7.92 8.28
C ARG A 141 -28.37 8.92 8.67
N ARG A 142 -28.30 10.07 7.99
CA ARG A 142 -27.28 11.10 8.17
C ARG A 142 -27.20 11.58 9.61
N GLY A 143 -26.04 11.44 10.22
CA GLY A 143 -25.67 12.09 11.48
C GLY A 143 -24.57 13.14 11.24
N ARG A 144 -24.18 13.87 12.30
CA ARG A 144 -23.06 14.84 12.28
C ARG A 144 -21.71 14.22 12.64
N SER A 145 -21.69 12.97 13.05
CA SER A 145 -20.47 12.27 13.49
C SER A 145 -19.40 12.21 12.40
N LYS A 146 -18.15 12.31 12.80
CA LYS A 146 -16.99 12.06 11.95
C LYS A 146 -16.89 10.57 11.58
N TYR A 147 -17.15 9.72 12.54
CA TYR A 147 -17.27 8.27 12.35
C TYR A 147 -18.66 7.94 11.79
N LEU A 148 -18.72 7.18 10.72
CA LEU A 148 -19.97 6.83 10.06
C LEU A 148 -20.42 5.42 10.43
N LEU A 149 -19.58 4.42 10.21
CA LEU A 149 -19.82 3.03 10.57
C LEU A 149 -18.55 2.20 10.43
N SER A 150 -18.56 0.98 10.97
CA SER A 150 -17.58 -0.06 10.64
C SER A 150 -18.28 -1.37 10.34
N VAL A 151 -17.63 -2.19 9.54
CA VAL A 151 -18.08 -3.54 9.17
C VAL A 151 -16.92 -4.51 9.21
N ASN A 152 -17.18 -5.74 9.60
CA ASN A 152 -16.23 -6.83 9.48
C ASN A 152 -16.35 -7.43 8.08
N VAL A 153 -15.23 -7.72 7.47
CA VAL A 153 -15.11 -8.31 6.14
C VAL A 153 -13.96 -9.31 6.13
N ASN A 154 -13.89 -10.14 5.11
CA ASN A 154 -12.69 -10.91 4.84
C ASN A 154 -11.98 -10.37 3.61
N VAL A 155 -10.66 -10.22 3.72
CA VAL A 155 -9.77 -10.00 2.58
C VAL A 155 -9.42 -11.37 2.03
N VAL A 156 -9.87 -11.64 0.81
CA VAL A 156 -9.66 -12.95 0.16
C VAL A 156 -8.69 -12.80 -0.98
N LYS A 157 -7.66 -13.63 -1.00
CA LYS A 157 -6.70 -13.72 -2.10
C LYS A 157 -6.17 -15.14 -2.21
N ASN A 158 -6.46 -15.83 -3.33
CA ASN A 158 -6.22 -17.26 -3.52
C ASN A 158 -6.85 -18.04 -2.36
N ASP A 159 -6.06 -18.82 -1.62
CA ASP A 159 -6.50 -19.60 -0.45
C ASP A 159 -6.41 -18.82 0.87
N ASP A 160 -5.82 -17.61 0.85
CA ASP A 160 -5.71 -16.76 2.04
C ASP A 160 -7.03 -16.04 2.31
N VAL A 161 -7.56 -16.22 3.53
CA VAL A 161 -8.74 -15.51 4.04
C VAL A 161 -8.34 -14.78 5.32
N ILE A 162 -8.33 -13.45 5.30
CA ILE A 162 -7.87 -12.62 6.41
C ILE A 162 -9.01 -11.76 6.92
N PRO A 163 -9.44 -11.95 8.20
CA PRO A 163 -10.45 -11.10 8.78
C PRO A 163 -9.93 -9.66 8.92
N ALA A 164 -10.75 -8.71 8.52
CA ALA A 164 -10.46 -7.29 8.58
C ALA A 164 -11.69 -6.47 8.97
N LYS A 165 -11.45 -5.26 9.45
CA LYS A 165 -12.49 -4.29 9.75
C LYS A 165 -12.35 -3.07 8.86
N ILE A 166 -13.36 -2.78 8.05
CA ILE A 166 -13.42 -1.53 7.30
C ILE A 166 -14.13 -0.47 8.14
N VAL A 167 -13.46 0.65 8.35
CA VAL A 167 -13.98 1.81 9.09
C VAL A 167 -14.26 2.94 8.12
N PHE A 168 -15.50 3.41 8.07
CA PHE A 168 -15.91 4.52 7.21
C PHE A 168 -15.95 5.81 8.03
N VAL A 169 -15.22 6.82 7.58
CA VAL A 169 -15.15 8.14 8.21
C VAL A 169 -15.55 9.23 7.22
N ARG A 170 -16.10 10.31 7.73
CA ARG A 170 -16.50 11.46 6.90
C ARG A 170 -15.28 12.15 6.32
N ASN A 171 -15.29 12.41 5.02
CA ASN A 171 -14.25 13.20 4.38
C ASN A 171 -14.35 14.67 4.86
N ARG A 172 -13.24 15.21 5.39
CA ARG A 172 -13.19 16.60 5.87
C ARG A 172 -13.41 17.62 4.76
N ASN A 173 -12.84 17.34 3.59
CA ASN A 173 -12.85 18.26 2.45
C ASN A 173 -14.14 18.17 1.63
N LYS A 174 -14.86 17.06 1.71
CA LYS A 174 -16.09 16.83 0.97
C LYS A 174 -17.11 16.11 1.83
N ARG A 175 -17.98 16.85 2.51
CA ARG A 175 -18.95 16.32 3.48
C ARG A 175 -19.93 15.28 2.93
N SER A 176 -20.14 15.25 1.62
CA SER A 176 -20.98 14.24 0.94
C SER A 176 -20.23 12.93 0.70
N ASP A 177 -18.93 12.87 0.92
CA ASP A 177 -18.06 11.73 0.66
C ASP A 177 -17.51 11.14 1.97
N TYR A 178 -16.91 9.94 1.88
CA TYR A 178 -16.30 9.22 2.99
C TYR A 178 -14.91 8.72 2.62
N LEU A 179 -14.10 8.45 3.63
CA LEU A 179 -12.83 7.72 3.54
C LEU A 179 -12.99 6.35 4.25
N CYS A 180 -12.22 5.39 3.86
CA CYS A 180 -12.20 4.05 4.46
C CYS A 180 -10.78 3.42 4.40
#